data_39134d0a23c75cb080fe199d425e3a69
#
_entry.id   39134d0a23c75cb080fe199d425e3a69
#
_cell.length_a   1.000
_cell.length_b   1.000
_cell.length_c   1.000
_cell.angle_alpha   90.00
_cell.angle_beta   90.00
_cell.angle_gamma   90.00
#
_symmetry.space_group_name_H-M   'P 1'
#
loop_
_entity.id
_entity.type
_entity.pdbx_description
1 polymer ?
#
loop_
_entity_poly.entity_id
_entity_poly.type
_entity_poly.pdbx_seq_one_letter_code
_entity_poly.pdbx_strand_id
1 'polypeptide(L)'
;MKVLFCTDGSPMSRLALETGARLLKGRRVDGVVLHVLPEVDERLEHYERLHETELKQIEKLFGEKEGTLQVVTRAQKVLAEAGLRTRRKIRRGDPAEEILKEIRKERYSLVVLGSHGKRGLNRLFLGSVSQAVSRLAPISILVIKAPFRE
;
A
#
# COMPACT_ATOMS: atom_id res chain seq x y z
N MET A 1 -3.13 -6.69 16.86
CA MET A 1 -3.97 -6.66 15.65
C MET A 1 -3.10 -6.68 14.42
N LYS A 2 -3.51 -7.36 13.36
CA LYS A 2 -2.77 -7.40 12.08
C LYS A 2 -3.34 -6.34 11.14
N VAL A 3 -2.49 -5.46 10.62
CA VAL A 3 -2.90 -4.30 9.82
C VAL A 3 -2.20 -4.32 8.46
N LEU A 4 -2.98 -4.19 7.39
CA LEU A 4 -2.50 -4.05 6.03
C LEU A 4 -2.47 -2.57 5.64
N PHE A 5 -1.28 -2.05 5.36
CA PHE A 5 -1.05 -0.69 4.88
C PHE A 5 -0.80 -0.72 3.38
N CYS A 6 -1.71 -0.16 2.60
CA CYS A 6 -1.60 -0.15 1.13
C CYS A 6 -0.97 1.17 0.65
N THR A 7 -0.01 1.07 -0.26
CA THR A 7 0.64 2.23 -0.86
C THR A 7 0.85 2.03 -2.37
N ASP A 8 0.65 3.09 -3.13
CA ASP A 8 1.01 3.20 -4.55
C ASP A 8 2.15 4.20 -4.79
N GLY A 9 2.77 4.69 -3.70
CA GLY A 9 3.82 5.72 -3.73
C GLY A 9 3.30 7.14 -3.90
N SER A 10 1.98 7.36 -4.01
CA SER A 10 1.38 8.68 -4.16
C SER A 10 1.45 9.48 -2.85
N PRO A 11 1.37 10.83 -2.91
CA PRO A 11 1.25 11.68 -1.71
C PRO A 11 0.03 11.31 -0.86
N MET A 12 -1.05 10.88 -1.48
CA MET A 12 -2.27 10.47 -0.77
C MET A 12 -2.08 9.17 0.01
N SER A 13 -1.42 8.17 -0.57
CA SER A 13 -1.08 6.95 0.14
C SER A 13 -0.10 7.21 1.29
N ARG A 14 0.86 8.11 1.12
CA ARG A 14 1.74 8.55 2.20
C ARG A 14 0.96 9.16 3.36
N LEU A 15 0.05 10.09 3.08
CA LEU A 15 -0.83 10.68 4.09
C LEU A 15 -1.65 9.62 4.82
N ALA A 16 -2.12 8.59 4.10
CA ALA A 16 -2.84 7.47 4.68
C ALA A 16 -1.97 6.67 5.67
N LEU A 17 -0.72 6.40 5.31
CA LEU A 17 0.24 5.73 6.19
C LEU A 17 0.51 6.55 7.46
N GLU A 18 0.82 7.84 7.31
CA GLU A 18 1.11 8.75 8.42
C GLU A 18 -0.08 8.87 9.38
N THR A 19 -1.29 9.04 8.83
CA THR A 19 -2.51 9.16 9.62
C THR A 19 -2.89 7.84 10.28
N GLY A 20 -2.85 6.73 9.54
CA GLY A 20 -3.11 5.40 10.07
C GLY A 20 -2.16 5.04 11.21
N ALA A 21 -0.86 5.31 11.04
CA ALA A 21 0.14 5.07 12.07
C ALA A 21 -0.13 5.90 13.33
N ARG A 22 -0.50 7.17 13.18
CA ARG A 22 -0.85 8.05 14.29
C ARG A 22 -2.07 7.55 15.08
N LEU A 23 -3.11 7.11 14.38
CA LEU A 23 -4.32 6.56 15.00
C LEU A 23 -4.08 5.23 15.71
N LEU A 24 -3.07 4.47 15.28
CA LEU A 24 -2.70 3.19 15.85
C LEU A 24 -1.58 3.29 16.90
N LYS A 25 -1.10 4.49 17.20
CA LYS A 25 -0.04 4.72 18.19
C LYS A 25 -0.43 4.14 19.56
N GLY A 26 0.51 3.45 20.17
CA GLY A 26 0.30 2.79 21.47
C GLY A 26 -0.42 1.44 21.39
N ARG A 27 -0.85 1.00 20.21
CA ARG A 27 -1.45 -0.32 20.02
C ARG A 27 -0.40 -1.34 19.59
N ARG A 28 -0.61 -2.61 19.98
CA ARG A 28 0.23 -3.71 19.48
C ARG A 28 -0.20 -4.07 18.05
N VAL A 29 0.61 -3.66 17.07
CA VAL A 29 0.33 -3.83 15.62
C VAL A 29 1.36 -4.76 14.99
N ASP A 30 0.89 -5.80 14.31
CA ASP A 30 1.65 -6.58 13.32
C ASP A 30 1.33 -5.98 11.94
N GLY A 31 2.20 -5.11 11.46
CA GLY A 31 1.98 -4.32 10.24
C GLY A 31 2.58 -4.98 9.00
N VAL A 32 1.85 -4.92 7.90
CA VAL A 32 2.32 -5.29 6.57
C VAL A 32 2.11 -4.13 5.61
N VAL A 33 3.15 -3.70 4.91
CA VAL A 33 3.07 -2.75 3.80
C VAL A 33 2.88 -3.54 2.52
N LEU A 34 1.83 -3.23 1.77
CA LEU A 34 1.55 -3.81 0.46
C LEU A 34 1.65 -2.76 -0.64
N HIS A 35 2.44 -3.06 -1.65
CA HIS A 35 2.46 -2.35 -2.93
C HIS A 35 2.06 -3.31 -4.04
N VAL A 36 1.16 -2.87 -4.92
CA VAL A 36 0.71 -3.65 -6.08
C VAL A 36 1.20 -2.98 -7.35
N LEU A 37 1.97 -3.74 -8.13
CA LEU A 37 2.43 -3.34 -9.45
C LEU A 37 1.37 -3.64 -10.50
N PRO A 38 1.10 -2.72 -11.43
CA PRO A 38 0.22 -3.01 -12.54
C PRO A 38 0.77 -4.15 -13.42
N GLU A 39 -0.11 -4.87 -14.05
CA GLU A 39 0.19 -5.99 -14.94
C GLU A 39 0.69 -5.46 -16.29
N VAL A 40 1.99 -5.22 -16.43
CA VAL A 40 2.57 -4.65 -17.67
C VAL A 40 3.66 -5.53 -18.31
N ASP A 41 4.23 -6.51 -17.59
CA ASP A 41 5.34 -7.29 -18.13
C ASP A 41 5.43 -8.71 -17.52
N GLU A 42 5.28 -9.73 -18.36
CA GLU A 42 5.43 -11.15 -18.00
C GLU A 42 6.81 -11.50 -17.42
N ARG A 43 7.81 -10.62 -17.61
CA ARG A 43 9.18 -10.80 -17.11
C ARG A 43 9.33 -10.56 -15.60
N LEU A 44 8.27 -10.12 -14.92
CA LEU A 44 8.30 -9.71 -13.52
C LEU A 44 7.54 -10.67 -12.57
N GLU A 45 7.27 -11.90 -13.01
CA GLU A 45 6.47 -12.88 -12.26
C GLU A 45 7.02 -13.28 -10.88
N HIS A 46 8.23 -12.88 -10.53
CA HIS A 46 8.91 -13.32 -9.31
C HIS A 46 9.17 -12.24 -8.26
N TYR A 47 8.58 -11.04 -8.38
CA TYR A 47 8.81 -9.93 -7.45
C TYR A 47 8.56 -10.25 -5.98
N GLU A 48 7.63 -11.14 -5.68
CA GLU A 48 7.31 -11.53 -4.30
C GLU A 48 8.45 -12.31 -3.62
N ARG A 49 9.33 -12.92 -4.41
CA ARG A 49 10.41 -13.81 -3.95
C ARG A 49 11.80 -13.16 -4.03
N LEU A 50 11.89 -11.97 -4.61
CA LEU A 50 13.18 -11.34 -4.88
C LEU A 50 13.77 -10.71 -3.63
N HIS A 51 15.06 -10.92 -3.45
CA HIS A 51 15.85 -10.19 -2.48
C HIS A 51 16.05 -8.74 -2.91
N GLU A 52 16.37 -7.86 -1.96
CA GLU A 52 16.56 -6.42 -2.20
C GLU A 52 17.52 -6.11 -3.34
N THR A 53 18.57 -6.90 -3.49
CA THR A 53 19.60 -6.75 -4.55
C THR A 53 19.01 -7.02 -5.93
N GLU A 54 18.16 -8.04 -6.04
CA GLU A 54 17.52 -8.44 -7.30
C GLU A 54 16.48 -7.41 -7.72
N LEU A 55 15.70 -6.88 -6.77
CA LEU A 55 14.75 -5.78 -7.02
C LEU A 55 15.46 -4.55 -7.56
N LYS A 56 16.57 -4.13 -6.97
CA LYS A 56 17.38 -3.00 -7.46
C LYS A 56 17.92 -3.20 -8.87
N GLN A 57 18.32 -4.42 -9.22
CA GLN A 57 18.78 -4.74 -10.57
C GLN A 57 17.66 -4.64 -11.59
N ILE A 58 16.46 -5.13 -11.26
CA ILE A 58 15.29 -5.07 -12.11
C ILE A 58 14.84 -3.62 -12.32
N GLU A 59 14.77 -2.82 -11.27
CA GLU A 59 14.47 -1.39 -11.33
C GLU A 59 15.43 -0.62 -12.24
N LYS A 60 16.73 -0.94 -12.17
CA LYS A 60 17.76 -0.35 -13.04
C LYS A 60 17.55 -0.71 -14.52
N LEU A 61 17.10 -1.93 -14.80
CA LEU A 61 16.87 -2.42 -16.16
C LEU A 61 15.61 -1.83 -16.80
N PHE A 62 14.57 -1.56 -16.02
CA PHE A 62 13.25 -1.12 -16.53
C PHE A 62 12.99 0.38 -16.39
N GLY A 63 13.91 1.15 -15.80
CA GLY A 63 13.89 2.61 -15.83
C GLY A 63 12.69 3.26 -15.15
N GLU A 64 12.08 2.63 -14.16
CA GLU A 64 11.03 3.25 -13.37
C GLU A 64 11.60 4.44 -12.57
N LYS A 65 10.95 5.60 -12.68
CA LYS A 65 11.37 6.83 -11.97
C LYS A 65 11.32 6.70 -10.45
N GLU A 66 10.46 5.82 -9.92
CA GLU A 66 10.43 5.38 -8.54
C GLU A 66 10.37 3.86 -8.54
N GLY A 67 11.48 3.23 -8.22
CA GLY A 67 11.53 1.79 -8.13
C GLY A 67 10.59 1.25 -7.05
N THR A 68 10.03 0.10 -7.32
CA THR A 68 9.13 -0.64 -6.41
C THR A 68 9.69 -0.75 -5.00
N LEU A 69 10.99 -1.04 -4.91
CA LEU A 69 11.67 -1.11 -3.62
C LEU A 69 11.66 0.22 -2.87
N GLN A 70 11.84 1.33 -3.57
CA GLN A 70 11.80 2.66 -2.97
C GLN A 70 10.43 3.00 -2.41
N VAL A 71 9.36 2.64 -3.11
CA VAL A 71 7.97 2.86 -2.65
C VAL A 71 7.73 2.14 -1.32
N VAL A 72 8.04 0.85 -1.23
CA VAL A 72 7.84 0.08 0.01
C VAL A 72 8.79 0.48 1.12
N THR A 73 10.04 0.82 0.81
CA THR A 73 11.02 1.27 1.79
C THR A 73 10.63 2.62 2.40
N ARG A 74 10.17 3.57 1.59
CA ARG A 74 9.64 4.84 2.09
C ARG A 74 8.41 4.64 2.97
N ALA A 75 7.51 3.76 2.57
CA ALA A 75 6.33 3.44 3.36
C ALA A 75 6.72 2.83 4.72
N GLN A 76 7.64 1.89 4.74
CA GLN A 76 8.16 1.30 5.98
C GLN A 76 8.84 2.35 6.88
N LYS A 77 9.59 3.28 6.29
CA LYS A 77 10.23 4.37 7.03
C LYS A 77 9.20 5.27 7.71
N VAL A 78 8.16 5.69 6.99
CA VAL A 78 7.06 6.50 7.54
C VAL A 78 6.41 5.80 8.74
N LEU A 79 6.13 4.51 8.62
CA LEU A 79 5.53 3.74 9.71
C LEU A 79 6.50 3.53 10.88
N ALA A 80 7.78 3.31 10.60
CA ALA A 80 8.82 3.15 11.64
C ALA A 80 9.04 4.43 12.45
N GLU A 81 9.01 5.59 11.82
CA GLU A 81 9.07 6.91 12.48
C GLU A 81 7.89 7.11 13.47
N ALA A 82 6.76 6.48 13.19
CA ALA A 82 5.60 6.43 14.11
C ALA A 82 5.65 5.27 15.12
N GLY A 83 6.73 4.51 15.15
CA GLY A 83 6.94 3.39 16.09
C GLY A 83 6.34 2.05 15.64
N LEU A 84 5.92 1.94 14.38
CA LEU A 84 5.37 0.71 13.82
C LEU A 84 6.41 -0.03 12.98
N ARG A 85 6.81 -1.23 13.41
CA ARG A 85 7.62 -2.14 12.60
C ARG A 85 6.72 -2.90 11.65
N THR A 86 7.09 -2.94 10.37
CA THR A 86 6.28 -3.58 9.33
C THR A 86 7.11 -4.50 8.46
N ARG A 87 6.47 -5.57 7.99
CA ARG A 87 6.95 -6.38 6.87
C ARG A 87 6.48 -5.76 5.57
N ARG A 88 7.14 -6.07 4.46
CA ARG A 88 6.75 -5.62 3.13
C ARG A 88 6.25 -6.77 2.29
N LYS A 89 5.29 -6.48 1.44
CA LYS A 89 4.81 -7.36 0.37
C LYS A 89 4.66 -6.57 -0.91
N ILE A 90 5.02 -7.20 -2.00
CA ILE A 90 4.85 -6.69 -3.35
C ILE A 90 4.03 -7.73 -4.10
N ARG A 91 2.97 -7.27 -4.73
CA ARG A 91 2.12 -8.09 -5.60
C ARG A 91 2.02 -7.46 -6.97
N ARG A 92 1.52 -8.21 -7.91
CA ARG A 92 1.33 -7.78 -9.28
C ARG A 92 -0.09 -8.10 -9.73
N GLY A 93 -0.71 -7.18 -10.46
CA GLY A 93 -2.05 -7.34 -10.98
C GLY A 93 -2.92 -6.11 -10.80
N ASP A 94 -4.23 -6.30 -10.79
CA ASP A 94 -5.17 -5.24 -10.44
C ASP A 94 -5.06 -4.90 -8.95
N PRO A 95 -4.83 -3.63 -8.59
CA PRO A 95 -4.61 -3.25 -7.20
C PRO A 95 -5.74 -3.66 -6.25
N ALA A 96 -6.99 -3.45 -6.63
CA ALA A 96 -8.12 -3.80 -5.78
C ALA A 96 -8.24 -5.31 -5.58
N GLU A 97 -8.09 -6.08 -6.64
CA GLU A 97 -8.12 -7.55 -6.58
C GLU A 97 -7.00 -8.11 -5.71
N GLU A 98 -5.78 -7.63 -5.89
CA GLU A 98 -4.62 -8.12 -5.14
C GLU A 98 -4.68 -7.75 -3.66
N ILE A 99 -5.19 -6.56 -3.31
CA ILE A 99 -5.47 -6.18 -1.93
C ILE A 99 -6.52 -7.14 -1.32
N LEU A 100 -7.61 -7.41 -2.02
CA LEU A 100 -8.67 -8.30 -1.56
C LEU A 100 -8.19 -9.75 -1.43
N LYS A 101 -7.37 -10.23 -2.35
CA LYS A 101 -6.71 -11.55 -2.26
C LYS A 101 -5.82 -11.64 -1.03
N GLU A 102 -5.02 -10.60 -0.76
CA GLU A 102 -4.16 -10.54 0.43
C GLU A 102 -4.97 -10.59 1.72
N ILE A 103 -6.04 -9.80 1.80
CA ILE A 103 -6.94 -9.76 2.96
C ILE A 103 -7.55 -11.14 3.24
N ARG A 104 -7.94 -11.87 2.20
CA ARG A 104 -8.53 -13.21 2.33
C ARG A 104 -7.51 -14.29 2.68
N LYS A 105 -6.27 -14.15 2.18
CA LYS A 105 -5.19 -15.13 2.41
C LYS A 105 -4.68 -15.11 3.84
N GLU A 106 -4.63 -13.94 4.46
CA GLU A 106 -4.13 -13.76 5.82
C GLU A 106 -5.16 -13.03 6.69
N ARG A 107 -5.15 -13.33 7.99
CA ARG A 107 -6.14 -12.78 8.94
C ARG A 107 -5.80 -11.34 9.36
N TYR A 108 -6.05 -10.40 8.48
CA TYR A 108 -5.98 -8.97 8.83
C TYR A 108 -7.22 -8.54 9.62
N SER A 109 -7.03 -7.57 10.52
CA SER A 109 -8.11 -6.93 11.28
C SER A 109 -8.50 -5.59 10.68
N LEU A 110 -7.57 -4.96 9.95
CA LEU A 110 -7.74 -3.61 9.40
C LEU A 110 -6.92 -3.47 8.12
N VAL A 111 -7.50 -2.81 7.12
CA VAL A 111 -6.75 -2.28 5.97
C VAL A 111 -6.78 -0.75 6.01
N VAL A 112 -5.63 -0.12 5.72
CA VAL A 112 -5.42 1.33 5.66
C VAL A 112 -5.03 1.70 4.24
N LEU A 113 -5.76 2.65 3.64
CA LEU A 113 -5.49 3.13 2.28
C LEU A 113 -5.92 4.58 2.10
N GLY A 114 -5.35 5.25 1.10
CA GLY A 114 -5.77 6.58 0.68
C GLY A 114 -7.08 6.55 -0.10
N SER A 115 -7.81 7.65 -0.10
CA SER A 115 -9.09 7.76 -0.80
C SER A 115 -8.97 7.71 -2.32
N HIS A 116 -7.78 8.05 -2.86
CA HIS A 116 -7.45 7.96 -4.28
C HIS A 116 -5.94 7.76 -4.45
N GLY A 117 -5.53 7.26 -5.60
CA GLY A 117 -4.14 7.01 -5.94
C GLY A 117 -3.55 8.04 -6.92
N LYS A 118 -2.50 7.65 -7.63
CA LYS A 118 -1.78 8.49 -8.61
C LYS A 118 -2.67 9.07 -9.71
N ARG A 119 -3.77 8.41 -10.06
CA ARG A 119 -4.70 8.82 -11.14
C ARG A 119 -5.91 9.60 -10.63
N GLY A 120 -6.02 9.86 -9.33
CA GLY A 120 -7.16 10.52 -8.72
C GLY A 120 -7.19 12.02 -9.01
N LEU A 121 -8.02 12.47 -9.94
CA LEU A 121 -8.18 13.86 -10.31
C LEU A 121 -9.29 14.57 -9.51
N ASN A 122 -10.25 13.83 -8.97
CA ASN A 122 -11.41 14.41 -8.28
C ASN A 122 -11.41 14.03 -6.79
N ARG A 123 -11.21 15.03 -5.92
CA ARG A 123 -11.14 14.85 -4.46
C ARG A 123 -12.48 14.56 -3.78
N LEU A 124 -13.58 14.73 -4.49
CA LEU A 124 -14.92 14.54 -3.94
C LEU A 124 -15.32 13.07 -3.88
N PHE A 125 -14.74 12.21 -4.71
CA PHE A 125 -15.10 10.81 -4.81
C PHE A 125 -13.96 9.91 -4.35
N LEU A 126 -14.29 8.71 -3.89
CA LEU A 126 -13.32 7.65 -3.66
C LEU A 126 -12.75 7.18 -5.01
N GLY A 127 -11.45 6.90 -5.06
CA GLY A 127 -10.82 6.27 -6.21
C GLY A 127 -11.32 4.83 -6.41
N SER A 128 -11.10 4.28 -7.58
CA SER A 128 -11.56 2.93 -7.96
C SER A 128 -11.11 1.85 -6.98
N VAL A 129 -9.86 1.89 -6.54
CA VAL A 129 -9.30 0.92 -5.59
C VAL A 129 -9.95 1.06 -4.22
N SER A 130 -9.99 2.26 -3.65
CA SER A 130 -10.58 2.49 -2.34
C SER A 130 -12.08 2.19 -2.31
N GLN A 131 -12.80 2.48 -3.40
CA GLN A 131 -14.20 2.13 -3.54
C GLN A 131 -14.42 0.61 -3.57
N ALA A 132 -13.67 -0.11 -4.38
CA ALA A 132 -13.79 -1.57 -4.50
C ALA A 132 -13.43 -2.28 -3.20
N VAL A 133 -12.32 -1.89 -2.56
CA VAL A 133 -11.91 -2.45 -1.26
C VAL A 133 -12.94 -2.15 -0.18
N SER A 134 -13.46 -0.90 -0.12
CA SER A 134 -14.49 -0.52 0.86
C SER A 134 -15.77 -1.33 0.73
N ARG A 135 -16.13 -1.72 -0.48
CA ARG A 135 -17.34 -2.50 -0.74
C ARG A 135 -17.16 -4.00 -0.49
N LEU A 136 -15.98 -4.55 -0.76
CA LEU A 136 -15.78 -6.00 -0.88
C LEU A 136 -14.90 -6.61 0.22
N ALA A 137 -14.17 -5.82 1.00
CA ALA A 137 -13.33 -6.34 2.07
C ALA A 137 -14.18 -6.80 3.26
N PRO A 138 -13.94 -8.02 3.79
CA PRO A 138 -14.69 -8.57 4.92
C PRO A 138 -14.12 -8.13 6.29
N ILE A 139 -13.34 -7.06 6.34
CA ILE A 139 -12.66 -6.55 7.53
C ILE A 139 -12.87 -5.04 7.66
N SER A 140 -12.45 -4.46 8.79
CA SER A 140 -12.45 -3.01 8.99
C SER A 140 -11.56 -2.28 7.99
N ILE A 141 -11.98 -1.11 7.55
CA ILE A 141 -11.29 -0.32 6.55
C ILE A 141 -11.12 1.10 7.08
N LEU A 142 -9.91 1.62 6.96
CA LEU A 142 -9.59 3.01 7.23
C LEU A 142 -9.19 3.70 5.92
N VAL A 143 -10.09 4.49 5.38
CA VAL A 143 -9.83 5.31 4.19
C VAL A 143 -9.50 6.72 4.61
N ILE A 144 -8.30 7.19 4.29
CA ILE A 144 -7.85 8.54 4.59
C ILE A 144 -8.11 9.44 3.40
N LYS A 145 -8.80 10.54 3.64
CA LYS A 145 -9.06 11.60 2.67
C LYS A 145 -8.10 12.76 2.90
N ALA A 146 -7.80 13.51 1.84
CA ALA A 146 -7.09 14.77 1.99
C ALA A 146 -7.95 15.75 2.82
N PRO A 147 -7.34 16.55 3.71
CA PRO A 147 -8.08 17.58 4.42
C PRO A 147 -8.69 18.59 3.44
N PHE A 148 -9.83 19.13 3.81
CA PHE A 148 -10.37 20.29 3.10
C PHE A 148 -9.35 21.42 3.16
N ARG A 149 -9.04 22.02 2.02
CA ARG A 149 -8.40 23.34 1.99
C ARG A 149 -9.53 24.37 2.04
N GLU A 150 -9.52 25.16 3.09
CA GLU A 150 -10.33 26.37 3.16
C GLU A 150 -9.89 27.36 2.09
#